data_7aa943234fcc193982006974173e6372
#
_entry.id   7aa943234fcc193982006974173e6372
#
_cell.length_a   1.000
_cell.length_b   1.000
_cell.length_c   1.000
_cell.angle_alpha   90.00
_cell.angle_beta   90.00
_cell.angle_gamma   90.00
#
_symmetry.space_group_name_H-M   'P 1'
#
loop_
_entity.id
_entity.type
_entity.pdbx_description
1 polymer ?
#
loop_
_entity_poly.entity_id
_entity_poly.type
_entity_poly.pdbx_seq_one_letter_code
_entity_poly.pdbx_strand_id
1 'polypeptide(L)'
;MKKYIIIGLISVMCGCGCSKFLDPEQVDLIYNEVFWKTQTDAEVGLKGTYALYRGLMANADNWYTRADATTGFIRSGWNGGSSYYLYNNGIYNDIANPNKMWGSLESLADWSAFYKVVAQANMVIKKIEEIPEDAFTDGGAKKKILGEAYFLRALVYFDILRIWGNAPYISEMIESSSQVIDKDLSPIVIERTEDVVICTNILSDVAKAVEYLEFSTPGSDGWGIRANKGSALALSGHVNMWMYFLARRDRLSQPGDYVKAAIADLKEFEEKSGCSYVQYTSRESVQAMYRGGSTEAVFELNISTDCNESYRADKGGVTAKTCKMASFDNDPAKDRATQIDWVPFSQKAKMYPEYNFETKKGDIRPHLFFDAWDSEYNEPVQDTGGEENDRTKVTWLTKYAMFTADKDKKLDEYVAYFAEANIPVFRYTDIMLLLAEAYTRDKKYPKALEIIDNIRERAGLKAYTGGTDTYIDEIMQQRIAELFGEGHLYFDMVRNNYFPNDHLMAPTKYKQKGYYWPVSSSVMKMNPLISQTPYWDGKTRW
;
A
#
# COMPACT_ATOMS: atom_id res chain seq x y z
N MET A 1 -33.94 -69.92 -20.55
CA MET A 1 -34.57 -69.25 -19.43
C MET A 1 -33.57 -68.57 -18.44
N LYS A 2 -32.36 -69.08 -18.18
CA LYS A 2 -31.38 -68.44 -17.27
C LYS A 2 -30.76 -67.09 -17.75
N LYS A 3 -30.72 -66.83 -19.05
CA LYS A 3 -30.15 -65.58 -19.62
C LYS A 3 -31.06 -64.32 -19.44
N TYR A 4 -32.35 -64.51 -19.39
CA TYR A 4 -33.31 -63.37 -19.25
C TYR A 4 -33.57 -62.97 -17.82
N ILE A 5 -33.27 -63.86 -16.85
CA ILE A 5 -33.38 -63.54 -15.42
C ILE A 5 -32.23 -62.59 -14.96
N ILE A 6 -31.02 -62.74 -15.56
CA ILE A 6 -29.87 -61.89 -15.25
C ILE A 6 -30.04 -60.48 -15.82
N ILE A 7 -30.67 -60.34 -16.99
CA ILE A 7 -30.95 -59.03 -17.59
C ILE A 7 -32.03 -58.28 -16.79
N GLY A 8 -33.04 -58.98 -16.27
CA GLY A 8 -34.07 -58.38 -15.41
C GLY A 8 -33.54 -57.91 -14.04
N LEU A 9 -32.56 -58.60 -13.45
CA LEU A 9 -31.94 -58.19 -12.19
C LEU A 9 -30.99 -57.00 -12.37
N ILE A 10 -30.31 -56.87 -13.50
CA ILE A 10 -29.44 -55.72 -13.80
C ILE A 10 -30.28 -54.46 -14.07
N SER A 11 -31.46 -54.60 -14.71
CA SER A 11 -32.37 -53.46 -14.95
C SER A 11 -33.04 -52.94 -13.70
N VAL A 12 -33.21 -53.74 -12.62
CA VAL A 12 -33.78 -53.30 -11.35
C VAL A 12 -32.72 -52.62 -10.45
N MET A 13 -31.43 -52.96 -10.61
CA MET A 13 -30.35 -52.29 -9.87
C MET A 13 -29.98 -50.90 -10.40
N CYS A 14 -30.33 -50.58 -11.65
CA CYS A 14 -30.09 -49.24 -12.21
C CYS A 14 -31.19 -48.21 -11.89
N GLY A 15 -32.28 -48.62 -11.24
CA GLY A 15 -33.41 -47.72 -10.92
C GLY A 15 -33.39 -47.10 -9.52
N CYS A 16 -32.46 -47.50 -8.64
CA CYS A 16 -32.25 -46.86 -7.34
C CYS A 16 -31.01 -45.94 -7.33
N GLY A 17 -30.99 -45.00 -8.25
CA GLY A 17 -30.07 -43.87 -8.16
C GLY A 17 -30.47 -43.04 -6.93
N CYS A 18 -29.65 -43.05 -5.89
CA CYS A 18 -29.78 -42.16 -4.75
C CYS A 18 -29.72 -40.72 -5.28
N SER A 19 -30.87 -40.06 -5.42
CA SER A 19 -30.96 -38.64 -5.78
C SER A 19 -30.17 -37.77 -4.82
N LYS A 20 -29.96 -38.21 -3.60
CA LYS A 20 -29.10 -37.54 -2.59
C LYS A 20 -27.60 -37.61 -2.86
N PHE A 21 -27.12 -38.49 -3.76
CA PHE A 21 -25.69 -38.57 -4.10
C PHE A 21 -25.31 -37.60 -5.22
N LEU A 22 -26.30 -37.09 -5.98
CA LEU A 22 -26.10 -36.13 -7.07
C LEU A 22 -26.45 -34.69 -6.65
N ASP A 23 -26.90 -34.52 -5.44
CA ASP A 23 -27.13 -33.20 -4.82
C ASP A 23 -26.14 -33.06 -3.67
N PRO A 24 -24.87 -32.68 -3.93
CA PRO A 24 -23.95 -32.38 -2.85
C PRO A 24 -24.57 -31.22 -2.09
N GLU A 25 -24.99 -31.47 -0.85
CA GLU A 25 -25.24 -30.36 0.08
C GLU A 25 -24.03 -29.43 -0.04
N GLN A 26 -24.25 -28.21 -0.48
CA GLN A 26 -23.19 -27.22 -0.56
C GLN A 26 -22.74 -26.95 0.87
N VAL A 27 -21.70 -27.65 1.30
CA VAL A 27 -21.13 -27.57 2.66
C VAL A 27 -20.78 -26.10 3.02
N ASP A 28 -20.44 -25.31 2.01
CA ASP A 28 -20.12 -23.89 2.17
C ASP A 28 -21.34 -23.00 2.53
N LEU A 29 -22.55 -23.36 2.06
CA LEU A 29 -23.77 -22.62 2.44
C LEU A 29 -24.17 -22.89 3.90
N ILE A 30 -24.01 -24.12 4.37
CA ILE A 30 -24.31 -24.48 5.77
C ILE A 30 -23.33 -23.76 6.71
N TYR A 31 -22.07 -23.59 6.31
CA TYR A 31 -21.08 -22.88 7.11
C TYR A 31 -21.41 -21.40 7.27
N ASN A 32 -21.87 -20.72 6.21
CA ASN A 32 -22.24 -19.31 6.27
C ASN A 32 -23.46 -19.04 7.16
N GLU A 33 -24.49 -19.89 7.14
CA GLU A 33 -25.69 -19.72 7.98
C GLU A 33 -25.43 -20.02 9.46
N VAL A 34 -24.43 -20.83 9.78
CA VAL A 34 -24.11 -21.22 11.17
C VAL A 34 -23.09 -20.28 11.80
N PHE A 35 -22.21 -19.68 11.03
CA PHE A 35 -21.06 -18.90 11.52
C PHE A 35 -21.45 -17.51 12.05
N TRP A 36 -22.24 -16.73 11.32
CA TRP A 36 -22.48 -15.30 11.63
C TRP A 36 -23.61 -15.09 12.64
N LYS A 37 -23.35 -15.31 13.94
CA LYS A 37 -24.39 -15.23 15.00
C LYS A 37 -24.01 -14.37 16.19
N THR A 38 -22.74 -14.19 16.46
CA THR A 38 -22.24 -13.57 17.69
C THR A 38 -21.23 -12.48 17.40
N GLN A 39 -20.96 -11.65 18.41
CA GLN A 39 -19.86 -10.68 18.37
C GLN A 39 -18.52 -11.35 18.06
N THR A 40 -18.25 -12.54 18.62
CA THR A 40 -17.00 -13.28 18.33
C THR A 40 -16.89 -13.64 16.87
N ASP A 41 -17.98 -14.06 16.23
CA ASP A 41 -17.98 -14.39 14.80
C ASP A 41 -17.70 -13.14 13.95
N ALA A 42 -18.30 -12.02 14.31
CA ALA A 42 -18.06 -10.72 13.66
C ALA A 42 -16.59 -10.31 13.78
N GLU A 43 -15.99 -10.44 14.97
CA GLU A 43 -14.56 -10.14 15.19
C GLU A 43 -13.64 -11.07 14.39
N VAL A 44 -13.96 -12.37 14.30
CA VAL A 44 -13.19 -13.33 13.50
C VAL A 44 -13.27 -12.98 12.02
N GLY A 45 -14.48 -12.67 11.52
CA GLY A 45 -14.66 -12.22 10.12
C GLY A 45 -13.86 -10.94 9.81
N LEU A 46 -13.92 -9.95 10.70
CA LEU A 46 -13.14 -8.72 10.57
C LEU A 46 -11.64 -8.99 10.59
N LYS A 47 -11.13 -9.82 11.52
CA LYS A 47 -9.72 -10.23 11.55
C LYS A 47 -9.28 -10.89 10.25
N GLY A 48 -10.17 -11.66 9.61
CA GLY A 48 -9.94 -12.21 8.28
C GLY A 48 -9.70 -11.12 7.22
N THR A 49 -10.44 -10.00 7.27
CA THR A 49 -10.24 -8.87 6.36
C THR A 49 -8.89 -8.18 6.60
N TYR A 50 -8.52 -7.95 7.86
CA TYR A 50 -7.19 -7.44 8.21
C TYR A 50 -6.07 -8.36 7.71
N ALA A 51 -6.21 -9.67 7.90
CA ALA A 51 -5.22 -10.65 7.48
C ALA A 51 -5.04 -10.67 5.95
N LEU A 52 -6.14 -10.56 5.18
CA LEU A 52 -6.08 -10.47 3.72
C LEU A 52 -5.42 -9.17 3.25
N TYR A 53 -5.79 -8.02 3.82
CA TYR A 53 -5.18 -6.74 3.47
C TYR A 53 -3.68 -6.73 3.83
N ARG A 54 -3.34 -7.22 5.00
CA ARG A 54 -1.96 -7.37 5.45
C ARG A 54 -1.16 -8.30 4.53
N GLY A 55 -1.69 -9.49 4.20
CA GLY A 55 -1.04 -10.42 3.28
C GLY A 55 -0.88 -9.83 1.87
N LEU A 56 -1.84 -9.01 1.43
CA LEU A 56 -1.75 -8.26 0.18
C LEU A 56 -0.58 -7.26 0.21
N MET A 57 -0.51 -6.42 1.23
CA MET A 57 0.44 -5.31 1.31
C MET A 57 1.82 -5.75 1.82
N ALA A 58 1.91 -6.84 2.59
CA ALA A 58 3.20 -7.43 2.97
C ALA A 58 3.96 -8.01 1.76
N ASN A 59 3.33 -8.14 0.61
CA ASN A 59 4.04 -8.32 -0.65
C ASN A 59 4.61 -6.97 -1.12
N ALA A 60 5.92 -6.84 -1.14
CA ALA A 60 6.62 -5.62 -1.56
C ALA A 60 6.18 -5.09 -2.92
N ASP A 61 5.77 -5.96 -3.82
CA ASP A 61 5.30 -5.55 -5.15
C ASP A 61 4.01 -4.74 -5.07
N ASN A 62 3.16 -5.00 -4.08
CA ASN A 62 1.90 -4.29 -3.92
C ASN A 62 2.05 -2.93 -3.22
N TRP A 63 3.00 -2.81 -2.32
CA TRP A 63 3.21 -1.61 -1.53
C TRP A 63 4.34 -0.73 -2.10
N TYR A 64 5.54 -1.28 -2.18
CA TYR A 64 6.74 -0.51 -2.46
C TYR A 64 7.02 -0.35 -3.95
N THR A 65 6.88 -1.43 -4.72
CA THR A 65 7.24 -1.44 -6.14
C THR A 65 6.35 -0.53 -6.96
N ARG A 66 5.03 -0.52 -6.68
CA ARG A 66 4.09 0.35 -7.40
C ARG A 66 4.15 1.81 -6.96
N ALA A 67 4.82 2.10 -5.87
CA ALA A 67 4.97 3.43 -5.33
C ALA A 67 6.42 3.94 -5.46
N ASP A 68 7.23 3.72 -4.44
CA ASP A 68 8.53 4.39 -4.34
C ASP A 68 9.55 3.91 -5.38
N ALA A 69 9.49 2.63 -5.79
CA ALA A 69 10.38 2.11 -6.82
C ALA A 69 10.16 2.76 -8.21
N THR A 70 9.00 3.39 -8.44
CA THR A 70 8.68 4.06 -9.71
C THR A 70 9.04 5.54 -9.73
N THR A 71 9.57 6.06 -8.63
CA THR A 71 9.93 7.49 -8.50
C THR A 71 11.24 7.87 -9.18
N GLY A 72 12.07 6.89 -9.55
CA GLY A 72 13.40 7.11 -10.08
C GLY A 72 14.48 7.35 -9.02
N PHE A 73 14.11 7.38 -7.73
CA PHE A 73 15.08 7.52 -6.63
C PHE A 73 15.79 6.22 -6.26
N ILE A 74 15.30 5.08 -6.77
CA ILE A 74 15.86 3.77 -6.51
C ILE A 74 16.65 3.28 -7.72
N ARG A 75 17.81 2.70 -7.49
CA ARG A 75 18.58 1.98 -8.53
C ARG A 75 18.56 0.49 -8.29
N SER A 76 18.51 -0.25 -9.37
CA SER A 76 18.89 -1.65 -9.36
C SER A 76 20.40 -1.77 -9.54
N GLY A 77 21.06 -2.57 -8.71
CA GLY A 77 22.49 -2.84 -8.85
C GLY A 77 22.83 -3.71 -10.07
N TRP A 78 21.84 -4.21 -10.78
CA TRP A 78 22.02 -5.07 -11.95
C TRP A 78 21.61 -4.36 -13.24
N ASN A 79 22.61 -3.99 -14.03
CA ASN A 79 22.39 -3.37 -15.33
C ASN A 79 21.69 -4.34 -16.29
N GLY A 80 20.42 -4.10 -16.58
CA GLY A 80 19.75 -4.63 -17.77
C GLY A 80 18.80 -5.82 -17.59
N GLY A 81 18.50 -6.28 -16.39
CA GLY A 81 17.63 -7.44 -16.21
C GLY A 81 16.58 -7.33 -15.12
N SER A 82 16.66 -6.37 -14.21
CA SER A 82 15.68 -6.26 -13.14
C SER A 82 14.52 -5.36 -13.53
N SER A 83 13.33 -5.72 -13.05
CA SER A 83 12.11 -4.94 -13.20
C SER A 83 12.30 -3.48 -12.75
N TYR A 84 13.14 -3.27 -11.77
CA TYR A 84 13.42 -1.96 -11.17
C TYR A 84 14.26 -1.04 -12.04
N TYR A 85 15.19 -1.60 -12.83
CA TYR A 85 15.90 -0.82 -13.84
C TYR A 85 14.93 -0.22 -14.87
N LEU A 86 13.95 -0.98 -15.27
CA LEU A 86 12.93 -0.56 -16.22
C LEU A 86 12.02 0.53 -15.62
N TYR A 87 11.63 0.39 -14.36
CA TYR A 87 10.84 1.40 -13.65
C TYR A 87 11.60 2.72 -13.52
N ASN A 88 12.83 2.65 -13.05
CA ASN A 88 13.66 3.83 -12.80
C ASN A 88 14.03 4.62 -14.06
N ASN A 89 14.07 3.97 -15.20
CA ASN A 89 14.43 4.61 -16.45
C ASN A 89 13.20 4.99 -17.30
N GLY A 90 11.99 4.84 -16.76
CA GLY A 90 10.77 5.12 -17.49
C GLY A 90 10.55 4.22 -18.72
N ILE A 91 11.30 3.10 -18.78
CA ILE A 91 11.23 2.13 -19.88
C ILE A 91 10.01 1.22 -19.68
N TYR A 92 8.89 1.82 -19.29
CA TYR A 92 7.61 1.13 -19.17
C TYR A 92 7.14 0.55 -20.53
N ASN A 93 7.67 1.04 -21.63
CA ASN A 93 7.37 0.47 -22.95
C ASN A 93 7.92 -0.96 -23.10
N ASP A 94 8.93 -1.34 -22.32
CA ASP A 94 9.46 -2.70 -22.27
C ASP A 94 8.76 -3.58 -21.20
N ILE A 95 7.87 -3.02 -20.37
CA ILE A 95 6.99 -3.78 -19.47
C ILE A 95 6.24 -4.87 -20.24
N ALA A 96 5.99 -4.60 -21.49
CA ALA A 96 5.28 -5.46 -22.42
C ALA A 96 6.16 -6.47 -23.16
N ASN A 97 7.45 -6.57 -22.90
CA ASN A 97 8.31 -7.55 -23.57
C ASN A 97 8.63 -8.73 -22.64
N PRO A 98 7.83 -9.82 -22.70
CA PRO A 98 8.01 -10.99 -21.83
C PRO A 98 9.36 -11.69 -22.03
N ASN A 99 10.06 -11.43 -23.13
CA ASN A 99 11.34 -12.05 -23.45
C ASN A 99 12.55 -11.35 -22.82
N LYS A 100 12.35 -10.16 -22.22
CA LYS A 100 13.44 -9.38 -21.61
C LYS A 100 13.42 -9.37 -20.09
N MET A 101 12.46 -10.07 -19.43
CA MET A 101 12.24 -9.93 -18.01
C MET A 101 12.20 -11.26 -17.27
N TRP A 102 12.94 -11.30 -16.19
CA TRP A 102 12.82 -12.33 -15.15
C TRP A 102 11.59 -12.01 -14.29
N GLY A 103 10.52 -12.78 -14.53
CA GLY A 103 9.26 -12.55 -13.87
C GLY A 103 8.40 -11.51 -14.60
N SER A 104 7.20 -11.89 -14.92
CA SER A 104 6.26 -11.07 -15.65
C SER A 104 5.86 -9.83 -14.83
N LEU A 105 6.17 -8.64 -15.32
CA LEU A 105 5.58 -7.40 -14.79
C LEU A 105 4.06 -7.37 -14.96
N GLU A 106 3.52 -8.27 -15.74
CA GLU A 106 2.09 -8.48 -15.87
C GLU A 106 1.44 -8.81 -14.52
N SER A 107 2.16 -9.52 -13.61
CA SER A 107 1.67 -9.78 -12.26
C SER A 107 1.42 -8.49 -11.46
N LEU A 108 2.21 -7.44 -11.71
CA LEU A 108 2.00 -6.13 -11.07
C LEU A 108 0.79 -5.38 -11.64
N ALA A 109 0.36 -5.74 -12.85
CA ALA A 109 -0.82 -5.18 -13.50
C ALA A 109 -2.11 -5.92 -13.12
N ASP A 110 -2.02 -7.01 -12.34
CA ASP A 110 -3.14 -7.81 -11.88
C ASP A 110 -3.70 -7.27 -10.56
N TRP A 111 -4.98 -6.94 -10.55
CA TRP A 111 -5.69 -6.44 -9.37
C TRP A 111 -6.48 -7.50 -8.60
N SER A 112 -6.48 -8.75 -9.05
CA SER A 112 -7.31 -9.83 -8.49
C SER A 112 -7.11 -10.03 -6.98
N ALA A 113 -5.88 -9.85 -6.49
CA ALA A 113 -5.57 -9.97 -5.07
C ALA A 113 -6.23 -8.85 -4.22
N PHE A 114 -6.37 -7.64 -4.78
CA PHE A 114 -7.07 -6.53 -4.13
C PHE A 114 -8.56 -6.81 -4.01
N TYR A 115 -9.17 -7.37 -5.05
CA TYR A 115 -10.59 -7.73 -5.05
C TYR A 115 -10.94 -8.87 -4.08
N LYS A 116 -9.99 -9.71 -3.67
CA LYS A 116 -10.20 -10.66 -2.56
C LYS A 116 -10.46 -9.94 -1.24
N VAL A 117 -9.72 -8.84 -0.98
CA VAL A 117 -9.95 -8.01 0.20
C VAL A 117 -11.30 -7.30 0.12
N VAL A 118 -11.64 -6.76 -1.07
CA VAL A 118 -12.96 -6.14 -1.31
C VAL A 118 -14.10 -7.11 -1.03
N ALA A 119 -14.03 -8.32 -1.60
CA ALA A 119 -15.06 -9.34 -1.41
C ALA A 119 -15.23 -9.72 0.07
N GLN A 120 -14.12 -9.90 0.78
CA GLN A 120 -14.15 -10.19 2.22
C GLN A 120 -14.76 -9.03 3.03
N ALA A 121 -14.38 -7.79 2.73
CA ALA A 121 -14.94 -6.62 3.40
C ALA A 121 -16.45 -6.48 3.13
N ASN A 122 -16.92 -6.69 1.89
CA ASN A 122 -18.33 -6.69 1.54
C ASN A 122 -19.11 -7.75 2.33
N MET A 123 -18.56 -8.97 2.40
CA MET A 123 -19.16 -10.06 3.17
C MET A 123 -19.25 -9.71 4.66
N VAL A 124 -18.16 -9.20 5.23
CA VAL A 124 -18.11 -8.82 6.67
C VAL A 124 -19.14 -7.74 6.96
N ILE A 125 -19.20 -6.67 6.16
CA ILE A 125 -20.17 -5.58 6.34
C ILE A 125 -21.59 -6.15 6.31
N LYS A 126 -21.95 -6.89 5.24
CA LYS A 126 -23.28 -7.45 5.06
C LYS A 126 -23.68 -8.38 6.20
N LYS A 127 -22.80 -9.32 6.57
CA LYS A 127 -23.08 -10.31 7.61
C LYS A 127 -23.18 -9.69 9.00
N ILE A 128 -22.36 -8.71 9.34
CA ILE A 128 -22.45 -8.01 10.63
C ILE A 128 -23.74 -7.18 10.70
N GLU A 129 -24.18 -6.54 9.63
CA GLU A 129 -25.45 -5.83 9.60
C GLU A 129 -26.64 -6.76 9.92
N GLU A 130 -26.58 -8.04 9.50
CA GLU A 130 -27.60 -9.06 9.74
C GLU A 130 -27.59 -9.62 11.18
N ILE A 131 -26.48 -9.56 11.91
CA ILE A 131 -26.41 -10.01 13.31
C ILE A 131 -27.26 -9.08 14.19
N PRO A 132 -28.20 -9.60 15.00
CA PRO A 132 -29.00 -8.78 15.90
C PRO A 132 -28.15 -8.01 16.90
N GLU A 133 -28.61 -6.82 17.32
CA GLU A 133 -27.87 -5.95 18.24
C GLU A 133 -27.65 -6.60 19.62
N ASP A 134 -28.58 -7.41 20.08
CA ASP A 134 -28.53 -8.12 21.36
C ASP A 134 -27.51 -9.28 21.38
N ALA A 135 -26.99 -9.67 20.22
CA ALA A 135 -25.87 -10.62 20.13
C ALA A 135 -24.51 -9.99 20.47
N PHE A 136 -24.46 -8.67 20.62
CA PHE A 136 -23.25 -7.93 21.02
C PHE A 136 -23.32 -7.58 22.50
N THR A 137 -22.23 -7.89 23.21
CA THR A 137 -22.15 -7.70 24.68
C THR A 137 -21.87 -6.25 25.09
N ASP A 138 -21.43 -5.43 24.16
CA ASP A 138 -21.12 -4.02 24.34
C ASP A 138 -21.92 -3.19 23.34
N GLY A 139 -22.67 -2.21 23.81
CA GLY A 139 -23.58 -1.39 23.00
C GLY A 139 -22.94 -0.56 21.88
N GLY A 140 -21.61 -0.57 21.78
CA GLY A 140 -20.86 0.05 20.68
C GLY A 140 -20.12 -0.94 19.77
N ALA A 141 -20.03 -2.21 20.16
CA ALA A 141 -19.17 -3.20 19.51
C ALA A 141 -19.53 -3.42 18.03
N LYS A 142 -20.83 -3.54 17.72
CA LYS A 142 -21.30 -3.70 16.34
C LYS A 142 -20.87 -2.53 15.46
N LYS A 143 -21.11 -1.30 15.91
CA LYS A 143 -20.69 -0.08 15.18
C LYS A 143 -19.19 -0.03 14.98
N LYS A 144 -18.42 -0.35 16.03
CA LYS A 144 -16.95 -0.37 15.96
C LYS A 144 -16.47 -1.35 14.88
N ILE A 145 -16.97 -2.59 14.89
CA ILE A 145 -16.58 -3.63 13.93
C ILE A 145 -16.97 -3.22 12.51
N LEU A 146 -18.18 -2.67 12.31
CA LEU A 146 -18.60 -2.11 11.02
C LEU A 146 -17.71 -0.94 10.58
N GLY A 147 -17.36 -0.03 11.48
CA GLY A 147 -16.48 1.10 11.19
C GLY A 147 -15.11 0.65 10.69
N GLU A 148 -14.53 -0.37 11.32
CA GLU A 148 -13.27 -0.97 10.88
C GLU A 148 -13.40 -1.67 9.52
N ALA A 149 -14.52 -2.36 9.26
CA ALA A 149 -14.77 -3.01 7.97
C ALA A 149 -14.95 -1.98 6.83
N TYR A 150 -15.69 -0.89 7.07
CA TYR A 150 -15.79 0.23 6.12
C TYR A 150 -14.44 0.90 5.87
N PHE A 151 -13.64 1.12 6.91
CA PHE A 151 -12.28 1.64 6.76
C PHE A 151 -11.42 0.75 5.86
N LEU A 152 -11.40 -0.56 6.09
CA LEU A 152 -10.61 -1.50 5.28
C LEU A 152 -11.08 -1.55 3.82
N ARG A 153 -12.40 -1.51 3.57
CA ARG A 153 -12.93 -1.44 2.20
C ARG A 153 -12.53 -0.14 1.52
N ALA A 154 -12.67 0.98 2.20
CA ALA A 154 -12.23 2.29 1.71
C ALA A 154 -10.74 2.30 1.39
N LEU A 155 -9.92 1.75 2.27
CA LEU A 155 -8.46 1.73 2.13
C LEU A 155 -8.03 0.90 0.91
N VAL A 156 -8.55 -0.32 0.74
CA VAL A 156 -8.19 -1.14 -0.42
C VAL A 156 -8.70 -0.54 -1.74
N TYR A 157 -9.88 0.08 -1.75
CA TYR A 157 -10.34 0.81 -2.93
C TYR A 157 -9.51 2.06 -3.22
N PHE A 158 -8.99 2.73 -2.20
CA PHE A 158 -8.08 3.84 -2.39
C PHE A 158 -6.76 3.39 -3.03
N ASP A 159 -6.24 2.22 -2.66
CA ASP A 159 -5.09 1.63 -3.34
C ASP A 159 -5.41 1.30 -4.81
N ILE A 160 -6.53 0.63 -5.07
CA ILE A 160 -6.98 0.32 -6.44
C ILE A 160 -7.10 1.61 -7.28
N LEU A 161 -7.74 2.63 -6.72
CA LEU A 161 -7.94 3.93 -7.38
C LEU A 161 -6.61 4.60 -7.75
N ARG A 162 -5.66 4.64 -6.82
CA ARG A 162 -4.37 5.29 -7.06
C ARG A 162 -3.52 4.54 -8.08
N ILE A 163 -3.61 3.21 -8.10
CA ILE A 163 -2.82 2.36 -8.99
C ILE A 163 -3.41 2.33 -10.40
N TRP A 164 -4.70 2.04 -10.56
CA TRP A 164 -5.32 1.78 -11.87
C TRP A 164 -6.32 2.84 -12.35
N GLY A 165 -6.70 3.78 -11.48
CA GLY A 165 -7.73 4.76 -11.80
C GLY A 165 -9.10 4.11 -11.91
N ASN A 166 -9.66 4.07 -13.12
CA ASN A 166 -10.90 3.36 -13.37
C ASN A 166 -10.74 1.86 -13.06
N ALA A 167 -11.70 1.30 -12.32
CA ALA A 167 -11.73 -0.11 -11.94
C ALA A 167 -13.16 -0.54 -11.62
N PRO A 168 -13.53 -1.82 -11.62
CA PRO A 168 -14.84 -2.27 -11.17
C PRO A 168 -15.12 -1.82 -9.74
N TYR A 169 -16.26 -1.18 -9.48
CA TYR A 169 -16.69 -0.86 -8.12
C TYR A 169 -17.79 -1.83 -7.67
N ILE A 170 -17.49 -2.63 -6.66
CA ILE A 170 -18.36 -3.68 -6.11
C ILE A 170 -18.52 -3.42 -4.61
N SER A 171 -19.69 -2.98 -4.18
CA SER A 171 -19.99 -2.66 -2.77
C SER A 171 -20.86 -3.70 -2.07
N GLU A 172 -21.34 -4.69 -2.80
CA GLU A 172 -22.25 -5.71 -2.29
C GLU A 172 -21.56 -7.09 -2.23
N MET A 173 -22.00 -7.91 -1.29
CA MET A 173 -21.60 -9.30 -1.20
C MET A 173 -22.19 -10.08 -2.37
N ILE A 174 -21.40 -10.92 -3.01
CA ILE A 174 -21.87 -11.89 -4.00
C ILE A 174 -22.19 -13.19 -3.26
N GLU A 175 -23.48 -13.52 -3.14
CA GLU A 175 -23.96 -14.65 -2.33
C GLU A 175 -24.11 -15.94 -3.11
N SER A 176 -24.28 -15.88 -4.41
CA SER A 176 -24.54 -17.07 -5.21
C SER A 176 -23.92 -17.01 -6.60
N SER A 177 -23.76 -18.18 -7.23
CA SER A 177 -23.32 -18.28 -8.62
C SER A 177 -24.26 -17.58 -9.60
N SER A 178 -25.54 -17.47 -9.27
CA SER A 178 -26.53 -16.74 -10.10
C SER A 178 -26.29 -15.22 -10.13
N GLN A 179 -25.52 -14.68 -9.20
CA GLN A 179 -25.08 -13.27 -9.21
C GLN A 179 -23.79 -13.08 -10.02
N VAL A 180 -23.12 -14.18 -10.40
CA VAL A 180 -21.85 -14.17 -11.15
C VAL A 180 -22.03 -14.75 -12.55
N ILE A 181 -23.11 -15.51 -12.77
CA ILE A 181 -23.42 -16.18 -14.01
C ILE A 181 -24.87 -15.86 -14.37
N ASP A 182 -25.09 -15.41 -15.58
CA ASP A 182 -26.43 -15.14 -16.12
C ASP A 182 -27.20 -16.43 -16.45
N LYS A 183 -28.44 -16.29 -16.95
CA LYS A 183 -29.32 -17.42 -17.29
C LYS A 183 -28.73 -18.33 -18.39
N ASP A 184 -27.81 -17.82 -19.18
CA ASP A 184 -27.15 -18.53 -20.27
C ASP A 184 -25.77 -19.12 -19.83
N LEU A 185 -25.52 -19.15 -18.52
CA LEU A 185 -24.26 -19.61 -17.91
C LEU A 185 -23.03 -18.76 -18.29
N SER A 186 -23.26 -17.56 -18.76
CA SER A 186 -22.20 -16.59 -19.04
C SER A 186 -21.83 -15.82 -17.79
N PRO A 187 -20.53 -15.51 -17.55
CA PRO A 187 -20.12 -14.70 -16.41
C PRO A 187 -20.79 -13.32 -16.47
N ILE A 188 -21.36 -12.88 -15.35
CA ILE A 188 -21.80 -11.49 -15.20
C ILE A 188 -20.55 -10.64 -15.14
N VAL A 189 -20.35 -9.82 -16.16
CA VAL A 189 -19.17 -8.97 -16.31
C VAL A 189 -19.47 -7.56 -15.84
N ILE A 190 -18.55 -6.97 -15.10
CA ILE A 190 -18.69 -5.64 -14.51
C ILE A 190 -17.73 -4.70 -15.21
N GLU A 191 -18.24 -3.60 -15.74
CA GLU A 191 -17.44 -2.56 -16.38
C GLU A 191 -16.55 -1.81 -15.38
N ARG A 192 -15.56 -1.11 -15.88
CA ARG A 192 -14.77 -0.18 -15.06
C ARG A 192 -15.61 1.06 -14.74
N THR A 193 -15.73 1.34 -13.46
CA THR A 193 -16.30 2.58 -12.94
C THR A 193 -15.27 3.70 -13.05
N GLU A 194 -15.69 4.92 -13.33
CA GLU A 194 -14.80 6.08 -13.41
C GLU A 194 -14.13 6.39 -12.06
N ASP A 195 -12.89 6.81 -12.11
CA ASP A 195 -12.06 7.10 -10.94
C ASP A 195 -12.69 8.13 -9.98
N VAL A 196 -13.37 9.16 -10.50
CA VAL A 196 -14.10 10.14 -9.70
C VAL A 196 -15.26 9.50 -8.93
N VAL A 197 -16.01 8.59 -9.57
CA VAL A 197 -17.13 7.88 -8.93
C VAL A 197 -16.61 6.93 -7.85
N ILE A 198 -15.53 6.20 -8.13
CA ILE A 198 -14.89 5.34 -7.12
C ILE A 198 -14.44 6.19 -5.92
N CYS A 199 -13.80 7.33 -6.17
CA CYS A 199 -13.34 8.23 -5.12
C CYS A 199 -14.50 8.74 -4.24
N THR A 200 -15.64 9.07 -4.85
CA THR A 200 -16.87 9.47 -4.15
C THR A 200 -17.41 8.36 -3.25
N ASN A 201 -17.40 7.12 -3.74
CA ASN A 201 -17.86 5.97 -2.95
C ASN A 201 -16.89 5.65 -1.79
N ILE A 202 -15.58 5.81 -2.01
CA ILE A 202 -14.57 5.70 -0.93
C ILE A 202 -14.86 6.72 0.17
N LEU A 203 -15.15 7.98 -0.19
CA LEU A 203 -15.52 9.01 0.80
C LEU A 203 -16.77 8.65 1.60
N SER A 204 -17.76 7.96 0.98
CA SER A 204 -18.94 7.47 1.69
C SER A 204 -18.58 6.40 2.73
N ASP A 205 -17.71 5.45 2.40
CA ASP A 205 -17.25 4.44 3.34
C ASP A 205 -16.42 5.05 4.48
N VAL A 206 -15.52 5.97 4.14
CA VAL A 206 -14.72 6.69 5.14
C VAL A 206 -15.60 7.49 6.08
N ALA A 207 -16.65 8.15 5.60
CA ALA A 207 -17.60 8.89 6.45
C ALA A 207 -18.27 7.96 7.47
N LYS A 208 -18.66 6.75 7.09
CA LYS A 208 -19.18 5.73 8.02
C LYS A 208 -18.12 5.28 9.03
N ALA A 209 -16.88 5.10 8.57
CA ALA A 209 -15.79 4.74 9.48
C ALA A 209 -15.54 5.85 10.52
N VAL A 210 -15.52 7.13 10.11
CA VAL A 210 -15.37 8.28 11.02
C VAL A 210 -16.54 8.38 12.01
N GLU A 211 -17.77 8.09 11.55
CA GLU A 211 -18.96 8.11 12.40
C GLU A 211 -18.96 6.99 13.46
N TYR A 212 -18.51 5.79 13.08
CA TYR A 212 -18.64 4.58 13.90
C TYR A 212 -17.44 4.32 14.81
N LEU A 213 -16.29 4.89 14.49
CA LEU A 213 -15.07 4.68 15.25
C LEU A 213 -14.81 5.79 16.26
N GLU A 214 -14.19 5.41 17.36
CA GLU A 214 -13.70 6.31 18.40
C GLU A 214 -12.18 6.47 18.30
N PHE A 215 -11.65 7.55 18.88
CA PHE A 215 -10.20 7.70 19.02
C PHE A 215 -9.65 6.65 19.98
N SER A 216 -8.49 6.10 19.66
CA SER A 216 -7.71 5.28 20.59
C SER A 216 -6.62 6.11 21.25
N THR A 217 -6.11 5.61 22.38
CA THR A 217 -5.03 6.27 23.13
C THR A 217 -3.68 5.64 22.76
N PRO A 218 -2.60 6.43 22.58
CA PRO A 218 -1.28 5.88 22.38
C PRO A 218 -0.91 4.81 23.42
N GLY A 219 -0.42 3.67 22.96
CA GLY A 219 -0.05 2.54 23.82
C GLY A 219 -1.21 1.65 24.28
N SER A 220 -2.48 1.96 23.89
CA SER A 220 -3.61 1.03 24.13
C SER A 220 -3.51 -0.20 23.21
N ASP A 221 -4.23 -1.25 23.58
CA ASP A 221 -4.32 -2.46 22.74
C ASP A 221 -4.84 -2.13 21.33
N GLY A 222 -4.15 -2.63 20.33
CA GLY A 222 -4.46 -2.34 18.92
C GLY A 222 -4.03 -0.97 18.41
N TRP A 223 -3.35 -0.14 19.23
CA TRP A 223 -2.81 1.15 18.78
C TRP A 223 -1.97 1.01 17.51
N GLY A 224 -2.28 1.80 16.50
CA GLY A 224 -1.62 1.80 15.19
C GLY A 224 -1.96 0.60 14.29
N ILE A 225 -2.37 -0.55 14.83
CA ILE A 225 -2.61 -1.77 14.04
C ILE A 225 -4.10 -2.08 13.82
N ARG A 226 -5.00 -1.50 14.60
CA ARG A 226 -6.45 -1.53 14.35
C ARG A 226 -6.93 -0.13 13.96
N ALA A 227 -7.88 -0.08 13.04
CA ALA A 227 -8.47 1.18 12.63
C ALA A 227 -9.22 1.84 13.79
N ASN A 228 -9.05 3.14 13.91
CA ASN A 228 -9.73 3.99 14.87
C ASN A 228 -10.13 5.31 14.19
N LYS A 229 -10.81 6.21 14.87
CA LYS A 229 -11.25 7.47 14.29
C LYS A 229 -10.09 8.29 13.72
N GLY A 230 -8.93 8.27 14.38
CA GLY A 230 -7.73 8.96 13.88
C GLY A 230 -7.27 8.42 12.52
N SER A 231 -7.19 7.10 12.36
CA SER A 231 -6.83 6.50 11.07
C SER A 231 -7.90 6.72 9.98
N ALA A 232 -9.18 6.77 10.35
CA ALA A 232 -10.26 7.07 9.42
C ALA A 232 -10.21 8.53 8.93
N LEU A 233 -9.93 9.49 9.82
CA LEU A 233 -9.71 10.90 9.47
C LEU A 233 -8.47 11.10 8.60
N ALA A 234 -7.39 10.36 8.88
CA ALA A 234 -6.19 10.35 8.04
C ALA A 234 -6.49 9.87 6.62
N LEU A 235 -7.20 8.75 6.49
CA LEU A 235 -7.65 8.25 5.18
C LEU A 235 -8.57 9.26 4.49
N SER A 236 -9.53 9.86 5.22
CA SER A 236 -10.40 10.91 4.68
C SER A 236 -9.62 12.08 4.09
N GLY A 237 -8.61 12.56 4.82
CA GLY A 237 -7.73 13.61 4.32
C GLY A 237 -7.02 13.23 3.01
N HIS A 238 -6.46 12.02 2.94
CA HIS A 238 -5.82 11.51 1.72
C HIS A 238 -6.79 11.41 0.55
N VAL A 239 -7.98 10.85 0.78
CA VAL A 239 -9.00 10.67 -0.27
C VAL A 239 -9.54 12.02 -0.75
N ASN A 240 -9.79 12.97 0.16
CA ASN A 240 -10.22 14.32 -0.19
C ASN A 240 -9.15 15.06 -1.02
N MET A 241 -7.86 14.96 -0.66
CA MET A 241 -6.78 15.56 -1.44
C MET A 241 -6.60 14.87 -2.80
N TRP A 242 -6.87 13.56 -2.89
CA TRP A 242 -6.91 12.87 -4.18
C TRP A 242 -8.10 13.30 -5.01
N MET A 243 -9.28 13.45 -4.41
CA MET A 243 -10.47 13.98 -5.11
C MET A 243 -10.27 15.42 -5.58
N TYR A 244 -9.57 16.26 -4.82
CA TYR A 244 -9.15 17.59 -5.27
C TYR A 244 -8.30 17.50 -6.54
N PHE A 245 -7.33 16.57 -6.59
CA PHE A 245 -6.53 16.32 -7.79
C PHE A 245 -7.40 15.90 -8.98
N LEU A 246 -8.30 14.92 -8.79
CA LEU A 246 -9.22 14.45 -9.84
C LEU A 246 -10.14 15.57 -10.33
N ALA A 247 -10.71 16.34 -9.40
CA ALA A 247 -11.62 17.44 -9.71
C ALA A 247 -10.92 18.54 -10.54
N ARG A 248 -9.67 18.85 -10.24
CA ARG A 248 -8.88 19.79 -11.05
C ARG A 248 -8.53 19.23 -12.42
N ARG A 249 -8.13 17.97 -12.48
CA ARG A 249 -7.79 17.27 -13.72
C ARG A 249 -8.97 17.28 -14.70
N ASP A 250 -10.17 16.95 -14.22
CA ASP A 250 -11.37 16.79 -15.03
C ASP A 250 -12.24 18.06 -15.05
N ARG A 251 -11.76 19.16 -14.45
CA ARG A 251 -12.42 20.48 -14.42
C ARG A 251 -13.82 20.42 -13.81
N LEU A 252 -13.98 19.64 -12.74
CA LEU A 252 -15.21 19.58 -11.99
C LEU A 252 -15.46 20.88 -11.23
N SER A 253 -16.72 21.10 -10.84
CA SER A 253 -17.09 22.28 -10.04
C SER A 253 -16.49 22.21 -8.62
N GLN A 254 -16.11 23.36 -8.08
CA GLN A 254 -15.74 23.57 -6.69
C GLN A 254 -14.66 22.61 -6.13
N PRO A 255 -13.52 22.40 -6.79
CA PRO A 255 -12.49 21.51 -6.29
C PRO A 255 -11.95 21.91 -4.90
N GLY A 256 -12.04 23.21 -4.55
CA GLY A 256 -11.62 23.73 -3.24
C GLY A 256 -12.42 23.20 -2.06
N ASP A 257 -13.61 22.66 -2.25
CA ASP A 257 -14.40 22.11 -1.15
C ASP A 257 -13.78 20.81 -0.62
N TYR A 258 -13.14 20.01 -1.47
CA TYR A 258 -12.37 18.84 -1.03
C TYR A 258 -11.15 19.21 -0.21
N VAL A 259 -10.50 20.33 -0.54
CA VAL A 259 -9.39 20.87 0.28
C VAL A 259 -9.90 21.29 1.66
N LYS A 260 -11.04 21.96 1.74
CA LYS A 260 -11.64 22.37 3.03
C LYS A 260 -12.06 21.16 3.86
N ALA A 261 -12.62 20.12 3.23
CA ALA A 261 -12.96 18.86 3.88
C ALA A 261 -11.70 18.19 4.43
N ALA A 262 -10.64 18.05 3.62
CA ALA A 262 -9.37 17.52 4.09
C ALA A 262 -8.83 18.32 5.29
N ILE A 263 -8.86 19.67 5.26
CA ILE A 263 -8.41 20.50 6.39
C ILE A 263 -9.25 20.22 7.63
N ALA A 264 -10.57 20.07 7.52
CA ALA A 264 -11.43 19.81 8.67
C ALA A 264 -11.08 18.47 9.34
N ASP A 265 -10.95 17.42 8.55
CA ASP A 265 -10.65 16.07 9.02
C ASP A 265 -9.23 15.98 9.62
N LEU A 266 -8.23 16.50 8.91
CA LEU A 266 -6.84 16.44 9.34
C LEU A 266 -6.58 17.34 10.57
N LYS A 267 -7.31 18.43 10.72
CA LYS A 267 -7.26 19.26 11.92
C LYS A 267 -7.91 18.55 13.12
N GLU A 268 -9.04 17.89 12.95
CA GLU A 268 -9.63 17.05 14.01
C GLU A 268 -8.67 15.93 14.42
N PHE A 269 -8.01 15.31 13.44
CA PHE A 269 -6.96 14.34 13.70
C PHE A 269 -5.81 14.93 14.52
N GLU A 270 -5.24 16.06 14.11
CA GLU A 270 -4.14 16.75 14.81
C GLU A 270 -4.51 17.02 16.27
N GLU A 271 -5.72 17.53 16.51
CA GLU A 271 -6.17 17.97 17.84
C GLU A 271 -6.54 16.81 18.78
N LYS A 272 -7.00 15.64 18.25
CA LYS A 272 -7.66 14.61 19.06
C LYS A 272 -7.05 13.21 18.97
N SER A 273 -6.19 12.94 17.98
CA SER A 273 -5.67 11.58 17.78
C SER A 273 -4.70 11.11 18.87
N GLY A 274 -4.06 12.04 19.59
CA GLY A 274 -2.97 11.73 20.51
C GLY A 274 -1.64 11.41 19.81
N CYS A 275 -1.60 11.40 18.48
CA CYS A 275 -0.37 11.23 17.70
C CYS A 275 0.54 12.46 17.84
N SER A 276 1.85 12.24 17.75
CA SER A 276 2.85 13.31 17.81
C SER A 276 4.15 12.89 17.16
N TYR A 277 4.98 13.89 16.81
CA TYR A 277 6.31 13.63 16.27
C TYR A 277 7.21 12.88 17.24
N VAL A 278 7.89 11.86 16.77
CA VAL A 278 9.05 11.27 17.44
C VAL A 278 10.28 12.12 17.10
N GLN A 279 11.08 12.44 18.11
CA GLN A 279 12.30 13.22 17.91
C GLN A 279 13.42 12.35 17.37
N TYR A 280 14.17 12.85 16.39
CA TYR A 280 15.30 12.16 15.78
C TYR A 280 16.59 12.39 16.56
N THR A 281 16.87 11.55 17.54
CA THR A 281 18.05 11.66 18.38
C THR A 281 19.16 10.68 17.98
N SER A 282 18.80 9.57 17.37
CA SER A 282 19.71 8.52 16.88
C SER A 282 19.01 7.64 15.85
N ARG A 283 19.76 6.75 15.19
CA ARG A 283 19.19 5.73 14.28
C ARG A 283 18.23 4.80 15.02
N GLU A 284 18.55 4.44 16.25
CA GLU A 284 17.70 3.59 17.08
C GLU A 284 16.36 4.27 17.41
N SER A 285 16.35 5.59 17.63
CA SER A 285 15.10 6.34 17.83
C SER A 285 14.21 6.33 16.61
N VAL A 286 14.80 6.41 15.41
CA VAL A 286 14.08 6.27 14.13
C VAL A 286 13.55 4.85 13.98
N GLN A 287 14.37 3.84 14.19
CA GLN A 287 13.97 2.44 14.07
C GLN A 287 12.85 2.08 15.05
N ALA A 288 12.90 2.64 16.27
CA ALA A 288 11.86 2.40 17.27
C ALA A 288 10.46 2.83 16.78
N MET A 289 10.36 3.83 15.89
CA MET A 289 9.06 4.22 15.31
C MET A 289 8.40 3.09 14.53
N TYR A 290 9.19 2.23 13.91
CA TYR A 290 8.71 1.16 13.03
C TYR A 290 8.54 -0.19 13.74
N ARG A 291 8.85 -0.26 15.04
CA ARG A 291 8.58 -1.47 15.85
C ARG A 291 7.13 -1.61 16.27
N GLY A 292 6.31 -0.61 15.99
CA GLY A 292 4.93 -0.53 16.43
C GLY A 292 4.75 0.21 17.75
N GLY A 293 3.55 0.71 17.97
CA GLY A 293 3.17 1.41 19.21
C GLY A 293 3.76 2.81 19.38
N SER A 294 4.44 3.36 18.38
CA SER A 294 5.01 4.71 18.48
C SER A 294 3.90 5.77 18.46
N THR A 295 4.21 6.98 18.95
CA THR A 295 3.27 8.11 18.87
C THR A 295 3.08 8.61 17.44
N GLU A 296 3.90 8.23 16.49
CA GLU A 296 3.70 8.49 15.06
C GLU A 296 2.80 7.47 14.37
N ALA A 297 2.52 6.32 14.99
CA ALA A 297 1.71 5.27 14.38
C ALA A 297 0.23 5.70 14.27
N VAL A 298 -0.24 5.89 13.05
CA VAL A 298 -1.66 6.20 12.75
C VAL A 298 -2.37 4.95 12.26
N PHE A 299 -1.79 4.27 11.27
CA PHE A 299 -2.18 2.94 10.84
C PHE A 299 -0.97 2.24 10.21
N GLU A 300 -0.67 1.04 10.70
CA GLU A 300 0.48 0.26 10.28
C GLU A 300 0.15 -1.23 10.20
N LEU A 301 0.83 -1.95 9.34
CA LEU A 301 0.72 -3.39 9.25
C LEU A 301 1.71 -4.00 10.23
N ASN A 302 1.18 -4.77 11.19
CA ASN A 302 2.00 -5.47 12.16
C ASN A 302 2.77 -6.60 11.49
N ILE A 303 4.08 -6.52 11.50
CA ILE A 303 4.99 -7.57 11.04
C ILE A 303 5.60 -8.21 12.30
N SER A 304 5.22 -9.43 12.59
CA SER A 304 5.71 -10.12 13.78
C SER A 304 6.44 -11.41 13.42
N THR A 305 7.40 -11.77 14.28
CA THR A 305 8.11 -13.03 14.20
C THR A 305 7.20 -14.24 14.39
N ASP A 306 6.11 -14.07 15.14
CA ASP A 306 5.16 -15.14 15.47
C ASP A 306 4.37 -15.60 14.24
N CYS A 307 4.26 -14.76 13.21
CA CYS A 307 3.53 -15.06 11.99
C CYS A 307 4.41 -15.70 10.90
N ASN A 308 5.67 -15.97 11.15
CA ASN A 308 6.67 -16.45 10.17
C ASN A 308 6.81 -15.60 8.90
N GLU A 309 6.49 -14.32 8.97
CA GLU A 309 6.39 -13.45 7.79
C GLU A 309 7.69 -12.80 7.38
N SER A 310 8.62 -12.73 8.29
CA SER A 310 9.95 -12.18 8.09
C SER A 310 10.93 -13.22 7.58
N TYR A 311 10.42 -14.22 6.98
CA TYR A 311 11.11 -15.43 6.65
C TYR A 311 11.99 -15.29 5.41
N ARG A 312 13.28 -15.60 5.55
CA ARG A 312 14.34 -15.64 4.53
C ARG A 312 14.60 -14.33 3.79
N ALA A 313 15.77 -13.82 3.97
CA ALA A 313 16.28 -12.68 3.21
C ALA A 313 16.17 -12.86 1.67
N ASP A 314 16.25 -14.11 1.18
CA ASP A 314 16.16 -14.48 -0.22
C ASP A 314 14.71 -14.55 -0.78
N LYS A 315 13.69 -14.67 0.10
CA LYS A 315 12.28 -14.75 -0.32
C LYS A 315 11.47 -13.51 0.04
N GLY A 316 12.11 -12.55 0.66
CA GLY A 316 11.74 -11.17 0.78
C GLY A 316 10.37 -10.85 1.33
N GLY A 317 10.24 -10.70 2.63
CA GLY A 317 9.21 -9.83 3.18
C GLY A 317 9.39 -8.38 2.69
N VAL A 318 8.36 -7.54 2.83
CA VAL A 318 8.39 -6.14 2.41
C VAL A 318 9.59 -5.40 2.97
N THR A 319 9.84 -5.54 4.27
CA THR A 319 10.95 -4.88 4.94
C THR A 319 12.30 -5.35 4.44
N ALA A 320 12.41 -6.62 4.06
CA ALA A 320 13.64 -7.16 3.49
C ALA A 320 13.90 -6.62 2.07
N LYS A 321 12.87 -6.34 1.28
CA LYS A 321 13.03 -5.74 -0.05
C LYS A 321 13.27 -4.23 -0.03
N THR A 322 12.92 -3.54 1.05
CA THR A 322 13.04 -2.08 1.17
C THR A 322 14.28 -1.63 1.92
N CYS A 323 14.96 -2.52 2.60
CA CYS A 323 16.15 -2.21 3.34
C CYS A 323 17.32 -3.15 3.00
N LYS A 324 18.54 -2.77 3.36
CA LYS A 324 19.80 -3.46 3.10
C LYS A 324 19.80 -4.96 3.39
N MET A 325 18.83 -5.46 4.14
CA MET A 325 18.89 -6.79 4.71
C MET A 325 18.21 -7.87 3.86
N ALA A 326 17.79 -7.55 2.63
CA ALA A 326 17.21 -8.56 1.74
C ALA A 326 18.22 -9.58 1.21
N SER A 327 19.51 -9.35 1.33
CA SER A 327 20.51 -10.36 1.05
C SER A 327 21.56 -10.40 2.13
N PHE A 328 21.52 -11.45 2.95
CA PHE A 328 22.64 -11.84 3.80
C PHE A 328 23.59 -12.68 2.97
N ASP A 329 24.87 -12.33 3.01
CA ASP A 329 25.91 -13.28 2.63
C ASP A 329 25.87 -14.42 3.65
N ASN A 330 25.80 -15.62 3.14
CA ASN A 330 25.71 -16.85 3.91
C ASN A 330 27.00 -17.15 4.70
N ASP A 331 27.92 -16.22 4.76
CA ASP A 331 29.17 -16.38 5.54
C ASP A 331 28.96 -15.79 6.94
N PRO A 332 28.78 -16.64 7.97
CA PRO A 332 28.60 -16.18 9.35
C PRO A 332 29.84 -15.44 9.91
N ALA A 333 30.98 -15.47 9.23
CA ALA A 333 32.18 -14.72 9.57
C ALA A 333 32.17 -13.29 8.99
N LYS A 334 31.26 -13.02 8.04
CA LYS A 334 31.06 -11.69 7.48
C LYS A 334 29.77 -11.12 8.03
N ASP A 335 29.90 -10.28 9.03
CA ASP A 335 28.83 -9.48 9.64
C ASP A 335 28.29 -8.44 8.63
N ARG A 336 28.13 -8.86 7.37
CA ARG A 336 27.74 -7.99 6.27
C ARG A 336 26.56 -8.61 5.52
N ALA A 337 25.46 -7.89 5.55
CA ALA A 337 24.40 -8.05 4.57
C ALA A 337 25.01 -7.89 3.17
N THR A 338 24.94 -8.91 2.34
CA THR A 338 25.35 -8.83 0.95
C THR A 338 24.19 -8.41 0.09
N GLN A 339 24.47 -7.43 -0.69
CA GLN A 339 23.83 -6.96 -1.90
C GLN A 339 22.33 -7.22 -2.01
N ILE A 340 21.58 -6.23 -1.63
CA ILE A 340 20.32 -5.97 -2.31
C ILE A 340 20.68 -5.24 -3.59
N ASP A 341 20.06 -5.65 -4.68
CA ASP A 341 20.12 -4.94 -5.95
C ASP A 341 19.40 -3.56 -5.91
N TRP A 342 19.28 -2.95 -4.72
CA TRP A 342 18.48 -1.78 -4.46
C TRP A 342 19.29 -0.73 -3.75
N VAL A 343 19.57 0.31 -4.48
CA VAL A 343 20.27 1.44 -3.95
C VAL A 343 19.37 2.65 -4.00
N PRO A 344 18.75 3.02 -2.87
CA PRO A 344 18.12 4.32 -2.79
C PRO A 344 19.20 5.40 -2.87
N PHE A 345 18.94 6.50 -3.56
CA PHE A 345 19.83 7.65 -3.70
C PHE A 345 21.22 7.35 -4.28
N SER A 346 21.25 6.93 -5.53
CA SER A 346 22.49 6.91 -6.30
C SER A 346 22.84 8.34 -6.78
N GLN A 347 23.98 8.50 -7.48
CA GLN A 347 24.35 9.76 -8.14
C GLN A 347 23.23 10.44 -8.96
N LYS A 348 22.15 9.74 -9.29
CA LYS A 348 20.95 10.36 -9.86
C LYS A 348 20.26 11.32 -8.87
N ALA A 349 20.42 11.16 -7.56
CA ALA A 349 19.99 12.19 -6.62
C ALA A 349 20.68 13.54 -6.88
N LYS A 350 21.90 13.52 -7.41
CA LYS A 350 22.58 14.72 -7.95
C LYS A 350 22.02 15.20 -9.29
N MET A 351 21.40 14.32 -10.07
CA MET A 351 20.76 14.69 -11.35
C MET A 351 19.33 15.22 -11.16
N TYR A 352 18.78 15.14 -9.95
CA TYR A 352 17.50 15.73 -9.57
C TYR A 352 17.76 16.95 -8.68
N PRO A 353 17.88 18.16 -9.26
CA PRO A 353 18.18 19.36 -8.50
C PRO A 353 17.13 19.69 -7.44
N GLU A 354 15.95 19.05 -7.51
CA GLU A 354 14.86 19.27 -6.59
C GLU A 354 15.08 18.64 -5.20
N TYR A 355 15.91 17.59 -5.07
CA TYR A 355 16.34 17.10 -3.79
C TYR A 355 17.86 17.12 -3.68
N ASN A 356 18.38 18.27 -3.36
CA ASN A 356 19.80 18.45 -3.18
C ASN A 356 20.13 18.49 -1.68
N PHE A 357 20.62 17.35 -1.14
CA PHE A 357 21.16 17.31 0.22
C PHE A 357 22.32 18.31 0.42
N GLU A 358 23.05 18.68 -0.63
CA GLU A 358 24.12 19.68 -0.55
C GLU A 358 23.58 21.07 -0.19
N THR A 359 22.38 21.44 -0.62
CA THR A 359 21.76 22.73 -0.30
C THR A 359 21.08 22.73 1.08
N LYS A 360 20.89 21.56 1.67
CA LYS A 360 20.27 21.39 2.99
C LYS A 360 21.29 20.98 4.03
N LYS A 361 22.39 21.74 4.13
CA LYS A 361 23.39 21.55 5.19
C LYS A 361 22.72 21.56 6.56
N GLY A 362 22.97 20.51 7.34
CA GLY A 362 22.40 20.31 8.66
C GLY A 362 21.21 19.34 8.70
N ASP A 363 20.71 18.85 7.56
CA ASP A 363 19.71 17.79 7.58
C ASP A 363 20.31 16.50 8.16
N ILE A 364 19.77 16.05 9.30
CA ILE A 364 20.27 14.87 10.00
C ILE A 364 19.69 13.55 9.46
N ARG A 365 18.61 13.60 8.69
CA ARG A 365 17.89 12.41 8.19
C ARG A 365 18.74 11.49 7.33
N PRO A 366 19.61 11.99 6.43
CA PRO A 366 20.49 11.10 5.67
C PRO A 366 21.32 10.17 6.54
N HIS A 367 21.83 10.67 7.68
CA HIS A 367 22.65 9.87 8.61
C HIS A 367 21.84 8.89 9.46
N LEU A 368 20.55 9.17 9.63
CA LEU A 368 19.66 8.37 10.46
C LEU A 368 18.90 7.32 9.65
N PHE A 369 18.53 7.66 8.42
CA PHE A 369 17.70 6.81 7.55
C PHE A 369 18.50 5.91 6.63
N PHE A 370 19.77 6.25 6.41
CA PHE A 370 20.67 5.49 5.53
C PHE A 370 21.94 5.11 6.25
N ASP A 371 22.59 4.03 5.81
CA ASP A 371 23.95 3.73 6.19
C ASP A 371 24.93 4.30 5.14
N ALA A 372 26.21 4.24 5.47
CA ALA A 372 27.27 4.65 4.54
C ALA A 372 27.03 6.05 3.92
N TRP A 373 26.65 7.01 4.76
CA TRP A 373 26.50 8.41 4.37
C TRP A 373 27.72 9.22 4.84
N ASP A 374 28.35 9.96 3.93
CA ASP A 374 29.47 10.82 4.26
C ASP A 374 28.99 12.14 4.87
N SER A 375 29.38 12.40 6.12
CA SER A 375 28.96 13.60 6.85
C SER A 375 29.69 14.86 6.41
N GLU A 376 30.89 14.74 5.85
CA GLU A 376 31.67 15.90 5.40
C GLU A 376 31.12 16.47 4.10
N TYR A 377 30.78 15.56 3.17
CA TYR A 377 30.28 15.95 1.85
C TYR A 377 28.75 15.88 1.72
N ASN A 378 28.06 15.41 2.77
CA ASN A 378 26.61 15.19 2.80
C ASN A 378 26.11 14.38 1.59
N GLU A 379 26.77 13.29 1.29
CA GLU A 379 26.50 12.40 0.16
C GLU A 379 26.74 10.92 0.51
N PRO A 380 26.15 10.00 -0.24
CA PRO A 380 26.44 8.57 -0.08
C PRO A 380 27.94 8.25 -0.25
N VAL A 381 28.44 7.36 0.60
CA VAL A 381 29.83 6.89 0.52
C VAL A 381 30.07 6.15 -0.80
N GLN A 382 31.20 6.37 -1.41
CA GLN A 382 31.58 5.64 -2.63
C GLN A 382 31.93 4.19 -2.28
N ASP A 383 31.27 3.23 -2.90
CA ASP A 383 31.68 1.82 -2.78
C ASP A 383 32.92 1.59 -3.65
N THR A 384 34.05 1.24 -2.99
CA THR A 384 35.35 1.05 -3.66
C THR A 384 35.62 -0.41 -4.05
N GLY A 385 34.67 -1.31 -3.89
CA GLY A 385 34.84 -2.75 -4.03
C GLY A 385 34.60 -3.36 -5.42
N GLY A 386 35.20 -2.90 -6.52
CA GLY A 386 35.18 -3.59 -7.83
C GLY A 386 35.38 -2.71 -9.04
N GLU A 387 35.51 -3.29 -10.21
CA GLU A 387 35.99 -2.70 -11.46
C GLU A 387 35.57 -1.25 -11.73
N GLU A 388 36.53 -0.48 -12.13
CA GLU A 388 36.66 0.98 -12.08
C GLU A 388 35.63 1.81 -12.86
N ASN A 389 34.71 1.22 -13.57
CA ASN A 389 33.92 1.94 -14.57
C ASN A 389 32.43 2.16 -14.31
N ASP A 390 31.82 1.66 -13.22
CA ASP A 390 30.36 1.80 -13.07
C ASP A 390 29.82 1.92 -11.61
N ARG A 391 30.66 2.22 -10.63
CA ARG A 391 30.21 2.28 -9.24
C ARG A 391 29.91 3.69 -8.80
N THR A 392 28.66 3.98 -8.85
CA THR A 392 28.03 5.17 -8.28
C THR A 392 28.01 5.06 -6.75
N LYS A 393 28.16 6.20 -6.08
CA LYS A 393 27.93 6.34 -4.65
C LYS A 393 26.58 5.72 -4.26
N VAL A 394 26.61 4.84 -3.30
CA VAL A 394 25.46 4.03 -2.91
C VAL A 394 25.26 4.07 -1.40
N THR A 395 24.02 4.06 -0.98
CA THR A 395 23.63 3.94 0.42
C THR A 395 22.41 3.04 0.56
N TRP A 396 22.13 2.61 1.77
CA TRP A 396 21.06 1.67 2.08
C TRP A 396 20.07 2.29 3.04
N LEU A 397 18.79 2.09 2.78
CA LEU A 397 17.74 2.49 3.73
C LEU A 397 17.80 1.61 4.97
N THR A 398 17.90 2.23 6.16
CA THR A 398 18.02 1.52 7.44
C THR A 398 16.82 1.68 8.37
N LYS A 399 15.78 2.40 7.96
CA LYS A 399 14.56 2.60 8.75
C LYS A 399 13.98 1.29 9.30
N TYR A 400 14.01 0.23 8.49
CA TYR A 400 13.45 -1.09 8.80
C TYR A 400 14.52 -2.13 9.14
N ALA A 401 15.76 -1.72 9.30
CA ALA A 401 16.88 -2.64 9.51
C ALA A 401 16.95 -3.15 10.96
N MET A 402 15.86 -3.75 11.43
CA MET A 402 15.75 -4.38 12.75
C MET A 402 15.48 -5.85 12.58
N PHE A 403 16.42 -6.68 13.07
CA PHE A 403 16.35 -8.12 12.89
C PHE A 403 16.79 -8.86 14.15
N THR A 404 16.00 -9.85 14.51
CA THR A 404 16.37 -10.83 15.52
C THR A 404 16.84 -12.10 14.83
N ALA A 405 18.03 -12.56 15.19
CA ALA A 405 18.55 -13.84 14.74
C ALA A 405 17.96 -14.96 15.61
N ASP A 406 17.28 -15.90 15.01
CA ASP A 406 16.90 -17.14 15.68
C ASP A 406 18.01 -18.18 15.46
N LYS A 407 18.89 -18.31 16.46
CA LYS A 407 20.03 -19.22 16.41
C LYS A 407 19.64 -20.69 16.43
N ASP A 408 18.42 -20.99 16.85
CA ASP A 408 17.87 -22.34 16.94
C ASP A 408 17.14 -22.77 15.66
N LYS A 409 16.72 -21.82 14.85
CA LYS A 409 16.15 -22.08 13.52
C LYS A 409 17.25 -21.98 12.46
N LYS A 410 17.66 -23.11 11.95
CA LYS A 410 18.52 -23.18 10.76
C LYS A 410 17.66 -23.47 9.55
N LEU A 411 17.84 -22.66 8.52
CA LEU A 411 17.29 -22.88 7.20
C LEU A 411 18.45 -23.21 6.28
N ASP A 412 18.54 -24.49 5.87
CA ASP A 412 19.59 -24.99 4.98
C ASP A 412 21.02 -24.59 5.48
N GLU A 413 21.36 -24.81 6.74
CA GLU A 413 22.64 -24.46 7.40
C GLU A 413 22.80 -23.00 7.87
N TYR A 414 21.86 -22.09 7.58
CA TYR A 414 21.96 -20.66 7.90
C TYR A 414 21.06 -20.26 9.07
N VAL A 415 21.51 -19.28 9.84
CA VAL A 415 20.71 -18.67 10.91
C VAL A 415 19.51 -17.93 10.29
N ALA A 416 18.32 -18.17 10.80
CA ALA A 416 17.13 -17.42 10.38
C ALA A 416 17.13 -16.04 11.03
N TYR A 417 16.87 -15.00 10.24
CA TYR A 417 16.69 -13.64 10.70
C TYR A 417 15.24 -13.21 10.48
N PHE A 418 14.67 -12.57 11.47
CA PHE A 418 13.28 -12.10 11.44
C PHE A 418 13.24 -10.57 11.49
N ALA A 419 12.52 -9.96 10.60
CA ALA A 419 12.28 -8.53 10.65
C ALA A 419 11.31 -8.19 11.80
N GLU A 420 11.58 -7.09 12.51
CA GLU A 420 10.78 -6.59 13.62
C GLU A 420 10.25 -5.18 13.31
N ALA A 421 9.98 -4.89 12.06
CA ALA A 421 9.53 -3.58 11.64
C ALA A 421 8.13 -3.66 11.02
N ASN A 422 7.19 -2.91 11.58
CA ASN A 422 5.89 -2.68 10.99
C ASN A 422 5.99 -1.85 9.71
N ILE A 423 5.00 -1.98 8.84
CA ILE A 423 4.89 -1.18 7.62
C ILE A 423 3.92 -0.04 7.89
N PRO A 424 4.37 1.22 7.92
CA PRO A 424 3.46 2.34 8.09
C PRO A 424 2.60 2.51 6.83
N VAL A 425 1.29 2.44 6.99
CA VAL A 425 0.33 2.85 5.95
C VAL A 425 0.10 4.34 6.06
N PHE A 426 -0.06 4.84 7.29
CA PHE A 426 -0.09 6.26 7.63
C PHE A 426 0.69 6.50 8.92
N ARG A 427 1.47 7.57 8.97
CA ARG A 427 2.10 8.05 10.20
C ARG A 427 1.89 9.56 10.37
N TYR A 428 2.06 10.06 11.58
CA TYR A 428 1.77 11.45 11.95
C TYR A 428 2.44 12.45 11.01
N THR A 429 3.73 12.27 10.71
CA THR A 429 4.47 13.16 9.80
C THR A 429 3.87 13.19 8.39
N ASP A 430 3.41 12.05 7.84
CA ASP A 430 2.71 12.02 6.54
C ASP A 430 1.46 12.89 6.58
N ILE A 431 0.65 12.71 7.63
CA ILE A 431 -0.61 13.43 7.80
C ILE A 431 -0.38 14.93 7.98
N MET A 432 0.64 15.32 8.74
CA MET A 432 0.96 16.73 8.91
C MET A 432 1.47 17.38 7.61
N LEU A 433 2.29 16.69 6.83
CA LEU A 433 2.70 17.17 5.50
C LEU A 433 1.52 17.29 4.53
N LEU A 434 0.56 16.37 4.61
CA LEU A 434 -0.68 16.46 3.83
C LEU A 434 -1.54 17.65 4.26
N LEU A 435 -1.63 17.93 5.58
CA LEU A 435 -2.32 19.10 6.12
C LEU A 435 -1.64 20.41 5.67
N ALA A 436 -0.30 20.46 5.67
CA ALA A 436 0.45 21.60 5.15
C ALA A 436 0.18 21.83 3.65
N GLU A 437 0.09 20.76 2.86
CA GLU A 437 -0.32 20.83 1.46
C GLU A 437 -1.73 21.41 1.32
N ALA A 438 -2.69 20.89 2.10
CA ALA A 438 -4.07 21.37 2.09
C ALA A 438 -4.17 22.84 2.50
N TYR A 439 -3.47 23.27 3.55
CA TYR A 439 -3.40 24.70 3.93
C TYR A 439 -2.80 25.57 2.84
N THR A 440 -1.76 25.09 2.15
CA THR A 440 -1.14 25.84 1.03
C THR A 440 -2.14 26.00 -0.12
N ARG A 441 -2.90 24.94 -0.45
CA ARG A 441 -3.93 24.97 -1.49
C ARG A 441 -5.11 25.89 -1.13
N ASP A 442 -5.42 26.01 0.16
CA ASP A 442 -6.45 26.93 0.71
C ASP A 442 -5.88 28.34 1.05
N LYS A 443 -4.63 28.61 0.68
CA LYS A 443 -3.93 29.88 0.93
C LYS A 443 -3.79 30.25 2.41
N LYS A 444 -3.86 29.29 3.31
CA LYS A 444 -3.62 29.46 4.75
C LYS A 444 -2.13 29.33 5.05
N TYR A 445 -1.32 30.13 4.36
CA TYR A 445 0.14 30.05 4.35
C TYR A 445 0.80 30.09 5.75
N PRO A 446 0.36 30.91 6.73
CA PRO A 446 0.99 30.88 8.05
C PRO A 446 0.88 29.51 8.73
N LYS A 447 -0.27 28.81 8.58
CA LYS A 447 -0.46 27.45 9.13
C LYS A 447 0.36 26.41 8.40
N ALA A 448 0.47 26.53 7.09
CA ALA A 448 1.33 25.64 6.29
C ALA A 448 2.80 25.80 6.71
N LEU A 449 3.26 27.05 6.88
CA LEU A 449 4.63 27.36 7.28
C LEU A 449 4.97 26.81 8.67
N GLU A 450 4.06 26.92 9.63
CA GLU A 450 4.23 26.36 10.97
C GLU A 450 4.53 24.86 10.92
N ILE A 451 3.78 24.09 10.13
CA ILE A 451 4.02 22.66 9.98
C ILE A 451 5.35 22.38 9.25
N ILE A 452 5.62 23.13 8.18
CA ILE A 452 6.88 23.02 7.44
C ILE A 452 8.06 23.25 8.39
N ASP A 453 8.02 24.30 9.19
CA ASP A 453 9.10 24.66 10.09
C ASP A 453 9.28 23.63 11.21
N ASN A 454 8.21 23.08 11.78
CA ASN A 454 8.28 22.00 12.78
C ASN A 454 8.99 20.77 12.23
N ILE A 455 8.69 20.37 11.01
CA ILE A 455 9.33 19.21 10.36
C ILE A 455 10.80 19.52 10.04
N ARG A 456 11.10 20.71 9.57
CA ARG A 456 12.45 21.17 9.29
C ARG A 456 13.31 21.23 10.54
N GLU A 457 12.79 21.80 11.62
CA GLU A 457 13.48 21.89 12.92
C GLU A 457 13.82 20.48 13.44
N ARG A 458 12.86 19.55 13.41
CA ARG A 458 13.11 18.15 13.77
C ARG A 458 14.21 17.51 12.94
N ALA A 459 14.31 17.87 11.68
CA ALA A 459 15.35 17.42 10.76
C ALA A 459 16.70 18.16 10.92
N GLY A 460 16.84 19.08 11.88
CA GLY A 460 18.04 19.90 12.08
C GLY A 460 18.18 21.06 11.09
N LEU A 461 17.14 21.33 10.30
CA LEU A 461 17.14 22.42 9.32
C LEU A 461 16.65 23.74 9.94
N LYS A 462 17.11 24.85 9.38
CA LYS A 462 16.58 26.18 9.74
C LYS A 462 15.16 26.35 9.24
N ALA A 463 14.42 27.29 9.85
CA ALA A 463 13.11 27.73 9.39
C ALA A 463 13.12 28.05 7.88
N TYR A 464 12.01 27.79 7.22
CA TYR A 464 11.88 28.01 5.78
C TYR A 464 11.74 29.49 5.47
N THR A 465 12.53 30.00 4.53
CA THR A 465 12.57 31.40 4.14
C THR A 465 12.10 31.66 2.70
N GLY A 466 11.63 30.62 2.00
CA GLY A 466 11.11 30.77 0.64
C GLY A 466 9.74 31.45 0.60
N GLY A 467 9.35 31.90 -0.57
CA GLY A 467 8.04 32.51 -0.82
C GLY A 467 6.89 31.49 -0.78
N THR A 468 5.67 31.99 -0.65
CA THR A 468 4.46 31.14 -0.61
C THR A 468 4.20 30.38 -1.90
N ASP A 469 4.75 30.81 -3.00
CA ASP A 469 4.73 30.17 -4.32
C ASP A 469 5.59 28.89 -4.37
N THR A 470 6.54 28.75 -3.45
CA THR A 470 7.44 27.58 -3.35
C THR A 470 7.07 26.61 -2.22
N TYR A 471 5.95 26.84 -1.50
CA TYR A 471 5.56 25.98 -0.37
C TYR A 471 5.26 24.55 -0.79
N ILE A 472 4.64 24.33 -1.96
CA ILE A 472 4.40 22.98 -2.46
C ILE A 472 5.72 22.26 -2.77
N ASP A 473 6.68 22.96 -3.35
CA ASP A 473 7.99 22.38 -3.63
C ASP A 473 8.70 21.99 -2.33
N GLU A 474 8.68 22.85 -1.32
CA GLU A 474 9.27 22.53 -0.02
C GLU A 474 8.55 21.35 0.66
N ILE A 475 7.21 21.31 0.63
CA ILE A 475 6.43 20.18 1.15
C ILE A 475 6.81 18.89 0.45
N MET A 476 6.91 18.90 -0.87
CA MET A 476 7.33 17.71 -1.63
C MET A 476 8.75 17.27 -1.29
N GLN A 477 9.66 18.21 -1.09
CA GLN A 477 11.01 17.88 -0.63
C GLN A 477 11.02 17.28 0.78
N GLN A 478 10.20 17.81 1.70
CA GLN A 478 10.07 17.21 3.03
C GLN A 478 9.42 15.81 2.95
N ARG A 479 8.42 15.60 2.10
CA ARG A 479 7.83 14.28 1.86
C ARG A 479 8.86 13.29 1.32
N ILE A 480 9.69 13.69 0.37
CA ILE A 480 10.77 12.84 -0.17
C ILE A 480 11.74 12.46 0.95
N ALA A 481 12.22 13.42 1.74
CA ALA A 481 13.19 13.16 2.78
C ALA A 481 12.64 12.30 3.93
N GLU A 482 11.37 12.50 4.30
CA GLU A 482 10.70 11.81 5.40
C GLU A 482 10.16 10.44 5.01
N LEU A 483 9.42 10.37 3.91
CA LEU A 483 8.55 9.25 3.58
C LEU A 483 9.16 8.28 2.57
N PHE A 484 10.41 8.49 2.18
CA PHE A 484 11.09 7.58 1.28
C PHE A 484 11.10 6.14 1.86
N GLY A 485 10.69 5.18 1.04
CA GLY A 485 10.55 3.78 1.45
C GLY A 485 9.26 3.47 2.20
N GLU A 486 8.26 4.38 2.20
CA GLU A 486 6.98 4.21 2.91
C GLU A 486 5.77 4.09 1.96
N GLY A 487 6.00 4.01 0.65
CA GLY A 487 4.93 3.72 -0.32
C GLY A 487 4.05 4.92 -0.70
N HIS A 488 4.49 6.15 -0.42
CA HIS A 488 3.71 7.37 -0.66
C HIS A 488 4.15 8.16 -1.89
N LEU A 489 5.46 8.23 -2.13
CA LEU A 489 6.07 9.27 -2.97
C LEU A 489 5.53 9.34 -4.39
N TYR A 490 5.35 8.20 -5.05
CA TYR A 490 4.85 8.19 -6.42
C TYR A 490 3.45 8.84 -6.53
N PHE A 491 2.57 8.52 -5.59
CA PHE A 491 1.22 9.06 -5.57
C PHE A 491 1.20 10.55 -5.22
N ASP A 492 2.11 10.99 -4.34
CA ASP A 492 2.29 12.41 -4.04
C ASP A 492 2.80 13.19 -5.24
N MET A 493 3.75 12.60 -5.99
CA MET A 493 4.26 13.16 -7.25
C MET A 493 3.17 13.26 -8.31
N VAL A 494 2.33 12.24 -8.44
CA VAL A 494 1.16 12.26 -9.33
C VAL A 494 0.20 13.37 -8.94
N ARG A 495 -0.20 13.44 -7.67
CA ARG A 495 -1.18 14.43 -7.17
C ARG A 495 -0.71 15.86 -7.39
N ASN A 496 0.58 16.12 -7.22
CA ASN A 496 1.17 17.45 -7.33
C ASN A 496 1.79 17.75 -8.72
N ASN A 497 1.77 16.78 -9.64
CA ASN A 497 2.51 16.83 -10.91
C ASN A 497 3.98 17.21 -10.70
N TYR A 498 4.60 16.59 -9.69
CA TYR A 498 5.95 16.87 -9.24
C TYR A 498 6.90 15.76 -9.66
N PHE A 499 7.29 15.76 -10.93
CA PHE A 499 8.21 14.76 -11.45
C PHE A 499 9.56 15.42 -11.78
N PRO A 500 10.69 14.88 -11.27
CA PRO A 500 11.99 15.49 -11.39
C PRO A 500 12.53 15.54 -12.83
N ASN A 501 12.00 14.71 -13.72
CA ASN A 501 12.35 14.77 -15.12
C ASN A 501 11.31 14.13 -16.05
N ASP A 502 11.38 14.50 -17.33
CA ASP A 502 10.47 14.02 -18.37
C ASP A 502 10.67 12.53 -18.73
N HIS A 503 11.79 11.91 -18.35
CA HIS A 503 12.01 10.48 -18.61
C HIS A 503 11.08 9.60 -17.80
N LEU A 504 10.77 10.01 -16.55
CA LEU A 504 9.83 9.29 -15.69
C LEU A 504 8.40 9.56 -16.10
N MET A 505 8.07 10.82 -16.31
CA MET A 505 6.71 11.26 -16.61
C MET A 505 6.72 12.44 -17.58
N ALA A 506 6.83 12.14 -18.87
CA ALA A 506 6.69 13.16 -19.89
C ALA A 506 5.32 13.87 -19.79
N PRO A 507 5.23 15.18 -20.06
CA PRO A 507 3.96 15.92 -19.97
C PRO A 507 2.82 15.29 -20.79
N THR A 508 3.13 14.71 -21.94
CA THR A 508 2.16 13.99 -22.79
C THR A 508 1.64 12.71 -22.10
N LYS A 509 2.54 11.95 -21.46
CA LYS A 509 2.18 10.74 -20.69
C LYS A 509 1.30 11.11 -19.51
N TYR A 510 1.67 12.16 -18.76
CA TYR A 510 0.88 12.65 -17.64
C TYR A 510 -0.53 13.07 -18.07
N LYS A 511 -0.63 13.86 -19.15
CA LYS A 511 -1.92 14.30 -19.72
C LYS A 511 -2.81 13.15 -20.17
N GLN A 512 -2.22 12.05 -20.65
CA GLN A 512 -2.93 10.83 -21.04
C GLN A 512 -3.22 9.88 -19.88
N LYS A 513 -3.04 10.32 -18.62
CA LYS A 513 -3.21 9.52 -17.40
C LYS A 513 -2.26 8.29 -17.36
N GLY A 514 -1.09 8.37 -18.01
CA GLY A 514 -0.10 7.30 -18.07
C GLY A 514 0.63 7.04 -16.74
N TYR A 515 0.26 7.76 -15.69
CA TYR A 515 0.63 7.48 -14.31
C TYR A 515 -0.18 6.33 -13.68
N TYR A 516 -1.32 5.97 -14.25
CA TYR A 516 -2.02 4.75 -13.88
C TYR A 516 -1.35 3.54 -14.49
N TRP A 517 -1.37 2.45 -13.75
CA TRP A 517 -0.82 1.17 -14.22
C TRP A 517 -1.69 0.55 -15.32
N PRO A 518 -1.08 -0.26 -16.20
CA PRO A 518 -1.85 -1.07 -17.15
C PRO A 518 -2.68 -2.13 -16.42
N VAL A 519 -3.63 -2.73 -17.12
CA VAL A 519 -4.40 -3.89 -16.66
C VAL A 519 -3.82 -5.15 -17.29
N SER A 520 -3.66 -6.23 -16.51
CA SER A 520 -3.10 -7.49 -17.00
C SER A 520 -3.99 -8.19 -18.02
N SER A 521 -3.39 -8.97 -18.90
CA SER A 521 -4.14 -9.76 -19.88
C SER A 521 -5.03 -10.82 -19.22
N SER A 522 -4.61 -11.36 -18.08
CA SER A 522 -5.40 -12.32 -17.29
C SER A 522 -6.73 -11.71 -16.86
N VAL A 523 -6.71 -10.51 -16.33
CA VAL A 523 -7.92 -9.78 -15.92
C VAL A 523 -8.83 -9.48 -17.11
N MET A 524 -8.26 -8.98 -18.23
CA MET A 524 -9.05 -8.67 -19.42
C MET A 524 -9.65 -9.93 -20.08
N LYS A 525 -8.96 -11.07 -20.02
CA LYS A 525 -9.50 -12.35 -20.50
C LYS A 525 -10.64 -12.89 -19.65
N MET A 526 -10.54 -12.70 -18.33
CA MET A 526 -11.62 -13.12 -17.40
C MET A 526 -12.86 -12.23 -17.51
N ASN A 527 -12.69 -10.96 -17.86
CA ASN A 527 -13.78 -10.01 -18.00
C ASN A 527 -13.62 -9.19 -19.30
N PRO A 528 -14.31 -9.57 -20.38
CA PRO A 528 -14.19 -8.93 -21.70
C PRO A 528 -14.66 -7.45 -21.74
N LEU A 529 -15.38 -6.96 -20.73
CA LEU A 529 -15.75 -5.54 -20.63
C LEU A 529 -14.60 -4.68 -20.06
N ILE A 530 -13.55 -5.29 -19.55
CA ILE A 530 -12.38 -4.56 -19.06
C ILE A 530 -11.48 -4.17 -20.24
N SER A 531 -11.47 -2.90 -20.56
CA SER A 531 -10.51 -2.33 -21.51
C SER A 531 -9.21 -1.95 -20.83
N GLN A 532 -8.14 -1.82 -21.60
CA GLN A 532 -6.86 -1.32 -21.12
C GLN A 532 -6.96 0.13 -20.66
N THR A 533 -6.07 0.55 -19.75
CA THR A 533 -5.90 1.96 -19.40
C THR A 533 -5.49 2.74 -20.66
N PRO A 534 -6.14 3.89 -20.98
CA PRO A 534 -6.02 4.52 -22.29
C PRO A 534 -4.59 4.81 -22.76
N TYR A 535 -3.70 5.23 -21.85
CA TYR A 535 -2.29 5.46 -22.22
C TYR A 535 -1.59 4.16 -22.67
N TRP A 536 -1.96 3.03 -22.09
CA TRP A 536 -1.32 1.73 -22.29
C TRP A 536 -1.95 0.93 -23.44
N ASP A 537 -3.08 1.38 -23.96
CA ASP A 537 -3.75 0.70 -25.08
C ASP A 537 -2.84 0.65 -26.31
N GLY A 538 -2.68 -0.54 -26.87
CA GLY A 538 -1.77 -0.82 -27.97
C GLY A 538 -0.27 -0.75 -27.62
N LYS A 539 0.09 -0.45 -26.37
CA LYS A 539 1.50 -0.40 -25.93
C LYS A 539 1.91 -1.64 -25.12
N THR A 540 0.95 -2.31 -24.47
CA THR A 540 1.19 -3.58 -23.79
C THR A 540 1.14 -4.73 -24.79
N ARG A 541 2.07 -5.67 -24.67
CA ARG A 541 2.23 -6.80 -25.60
C ARG A 541 2.07 -8.15 -24.88
N TRP A 542 1.28 -8.19 -23.82
CA TRP A 542 0.91 -9.47 -23.20
C TRP A 542 -0.39 -10.04 -23.74
#